data_d97818576aabdcbb0e843c9c79e9bcf7
#
_entry.id   d97818576aabdcbb0e843c9c79e9bcf7
#
_cell.length_a   1.000
_cell.length_b   1.000
_cell.length_c   1.000
_cell.angle_alpha   90.00
_cell.angle_beta   90.00
_cell.angle_gamma   90.00
#
_symmetry.space_group_name_H-M   'P 1'
#
loop_
_entity.id
_entity.type
_entity.pdbx_description
1 polymer ?
#
loop_
_entity_poly.entity_id
_entity_poly.type
_entity_poly.pdbx_seq_one_letter_code
_entity_poly.pdbx_strand_id
1 'polypeptide(L)'
;MKNRILIGMLLLVTVMFSCQKPVEYPVEPKIAYEGFTYLVYEDSTFSGEGIVSFSYTDGDGDLGLDDSDTLPPFGFHDAHYYNMVIDYMKCVNGEFVKTPLLSWNPQTQSYDTVTFNARFRRLRDTDEPKAISGKMDYQITVQNPLSPDDTIKFEIRILDRALHESNVIQTEAIYTNPILRKQI
;
A
#
# COMPACT_ATOMS: atom_id res chain seq x y z
N MET A 1 -54.42 -11.92 23.42
CA MET A 1 -54.29 -10.74 22.51
C MET A 1 -53.09 -9.87 22.83
N LYS A 2 -52.81 -9.53 24.09
CA LYS A 2 -51.65 -8.68 24.52
C LYS A 2 -50.29 -9.21 24.03
N ASN A 3 -50.00 -10.50 24.13
CA ASN A 3 -48.72 -11.08 23.74
C ASN A 3 -48.49 -11.05 22.20
N ARG A 4 -49.56 -11.15 21.38
CA ARG A 4 -49.47 -11.05 19.92
C ARG A 4 -49.15 -9.63 19.46
N ILE A 5 -49.67 -8.63 20.17
CA ILE A 5 -49.39 -7.21 19.90
C ILE A 5 -47.96 -6.87 20.29
N LEU A 6 -47.46 -7.41 21.41
CA LEU A 6 -46.08 -7.21 21.89
C LEU A 6 -45.04 -7.81 20.92
N ILE A 7 -45.33 -9.02 20.40
CA ILE A 7 -44.47 -9.69 19.43
C ILE A 7 -44.45 -8.91 18.08
N GLY A 8 -45.61 -8.41 17.64
CA GLY A 8 -45.73 -7.59 16.44
C GLY A 8 -44.97 -6.26 16.55
N MET A 9 -45.04 -5.63 17.73
CA MET A 9 -44.31 -4.38 18.03
C MET A 9 -42.81 -4.58 18.13
N LEU A 10 -42.36 -5.72 18.70
CA LEU A 10 -40.95 -6.09 18.77
C LEU A 10 -40.37 -6.37 17.36
N LEU A 11 -41.13 -7.05 16.48
CA LEU A 11 -40.73 -7.32 15.09
C LEU A 11 -40.67 -6.04 14.25
N LEU A 12 -41.52 -5.07 14.50
CA LEU A 12 -41.53 -3.77 13.81
C LEU A 12 -40.29 -2.92 14.19
N VAL A 13 -39.87 -2.98 15.44
CA VAL A 13 -38.68 -2.27 15.94
C VAL A 13 -37.38 -2.81 15.32
N THR A 14 -37.30 -4.13 15.09
CA THR A 14 -36.09 -4.75 14.50
C THR A 14 -35.90 -4.38 13.01
N VAL A 15 -36.97 -4.10 12.27
CA VAL A 15 -36.90 -3.70 10.86
C VAL A 15 -36.36 -2.26 10.71
N MET A 16 -36.57 -1.41 11.69
CA MET A 16 -36.15 0.01 11.63
C MET A 16 -34.62 0.21 11.80
N PHE A 17 -33.89 -0.78 12.32
CA PHE A 17 -32.44 -0.70 12.49
C PHE A 17 -31.61 -1.25 11.32
N SER A 18 -32.25 -1.75 10.27
CA SER A 18 -31.56 -2.42 9.16
C SER A 18 -31.08 -1.50 8.04
N CYS A 19 -31.37 -0.20 8.09
CA CYS A 19 -30.99 0.73 7.02
C CYS A 19 -29.71 1.51 7.45
N GLN A 20 -28.55 0.84 7.44
CA GLN A 20 -27.29 1.59 7.47
C GLN A 20 -27.12 2.23 6.09
N LYS A 21 -26.97 3.56 6.06
CA LYS A 21 -26.58 4.25 4.83
C LYS A 21 -25.27 3.67 4.35
N PRO A 22 -25.11 3.37 3.04
CA PRO A 22 -23.82 2.98 2.50
C PRO A 22 -22.80 4.08 2.82
N VAL A 23 -21.60 3.67 3.19
CA VAL A 23 -20.49 4.61 3.42
C VAL A 23 -20.09 5.14 2.04
N GLU A 24 -20.13 6.46 1.90
CA GLU A 24 -19.68 7.14 0.69
C GLU A 24 -18.24 7.62 0.89
N TYR A 25 -17.36 7.27 -0.03
CA TYR A 25 -16.00 7.78 -0.12
C TYR A 25 -15.85 8.61 -1.40
N PRO A 26 -14.88 9.56 -1.44
CA PRO A 26 -14.46 10.19 -2.70
C PRO A 26 -14.01 9.12 -3.71
N VAL A 27 -14.18 9.42 -5.01
CA VAL A 27 -13.67 8.55 -6.08
C VAL A 27 -12.14 8.52 -6.11
N GLU A 28 -11.50 9.62 -5.68
CA GLU A 28 -10.05 9.64 -5.49
C GLU A 28 -9.68 8.71 -4.33
N PRO A 29 -8.75 7.76 -4.56
CA PRO A 29 -8.32 6.85 -3.51
C PRO A 29 -7.67 7.62 -2.36
N LYS A 30 -7.84 7.11 -1.14
CA LYS A 30 -7.16 7.65 0.03
C LYS A 30 -6.50 6.54 0.80
N ILE A 31 -5.24 6.75 1.22
CA ILE A 31 -4.47 5.81 2.02
C ILE A 31 -4.03 6.44 3.34
N ALA A 32 -3.88 5.58 4.37
CA ALA A 32 -3.37 5.99 5.67
C ALA A 32 -2.37 4.96 6.18
N TYR A 33 -1.17 5.42 6.55
CA TYR A 33 -0.10 4.59 7.09
C TYR A 33 -0.52 3.97 8.42
N GLU A 34 -0.27 2.68 8.61
CA GLU A 34 -0.59 1.94 9.85
C GLU A 34 0.65 1.41 10.56
N GLY A 35 1.72 1.11 9.84
CA GLY A 35 2.95 0.64 10.46
C GLY A 35 3.95 -0.01 9.52
N PHE A 36 5.12 -0.32 10.08
CA PHE A 36 6.17 -1.08 9.43
C PHE A 36 6.66 -2.22 10.34
N THR A 37 6.81 -3.42 9.79
CA THR A 37 7.30 -4.58 10.52
C THR A 37 8.47 -5.21 9.78
N TYR A 38 9.61 -5.38 10.48
CA TYR A 38 10.75 -6.12 9.93
C TYR A 38 10.43 -7.61 9.81
N LEU A 39 10.78 -8.21 8.69
CA LEU A 39 10.75 -9.66 8.54
C LEU A 39 12.06 -10.26 9.08
N VAL A 40 11.90 -11.27 9.91
CA VAL A 40 13.01 -12.03 10.50
C VAL A 40 12.81 -13.51 10.25
N TYR A 41 13.90 -14.25 10.06
CA TYR A 41 13.86 -15.71 9.99
C TYR A 41 13.60 -16.33 11.37
N GLU A 42 13.35 -17.64 11.44
CA GLU A 42 13.10 -18.38 12.68
C GLU A 42 14.25 -18.27 13.68
N ASP A 43 15.50 -18.14 13.21
CA ASP A 43 16.70 -17.90 14.02
C ASP A 43 16.87 -16.46 14.50
N SER A 44 15.86 -15.60 14.27
CA SER A 44 15.86 -14.16 14.55
C SER A 44 16.82 -13.34 13.68
N THR A 45 17.35 -13.90 12.60
CA THR A 45 18.15 -13.16 11.63
C THR A 45 17.26 -12.27 10.77
N PHE A 46 17.65 -11.02 10.56
CA PHE A 46 16.93 -10.10 9.68
C PHE A 46 17.00 -10.55 8.22
N SER A 47 15.85 -10.65 7.55
CA SER A 47 15.74 -11.13 6.17
C SER A 47 16.18 -10.11 5.11
N GLY A 48 16.39 -8.85 5.49
CA GLY A 48 16.58 -7.75 4.54
C GLY A 48 15.29 -7.14 4.02
N GLU A 49 14.15 -7.56 4.55
CA GLU A 49 12.82 -7.20 4.10
C GLU A 49 11.93 -6.75 5.25
N GLY A 50 10.84 -6.08 4.92
CA GLY A 50 9.82 -5.67 5.87
C GLY A 50 8.45 -5.61 5.21
N ILE A 51 7.42 -5.40 6.02
CA ILE A 51 6.04 -5.19 5.58
C ILE A 51 5.63 -3.78 5.93
N VAL A 52 5.21 -3.03 4.92
CA VAL A 52 4.50 -1.75 5.09
C VAL A 52 3.02 -2.04 5.11
N SER A 53 2.34 -1.62 6.19
CA SER A 53 0.89 -1.75 6.34
C SER A 53 0.23 -0.39 6.20
N PHE A 54 -0.85 -0.32 5.43
CA PHE A 54 -1.67 0.87 5.28
C PHE A 54 -3.13 0.50 5.01
N SER A 55 -4.04 1.38 5.41
CA SER A 55 -5.46 1.26 5.04
C SER A 55 -5.75 2.08 3.79
N TYR A 56 -6.81 1.71 3.08
CA TYR A 56 -7.28 2.42 1.90
C TYR A 56 -8.79 2.59 1.91
N THR A 57 -9.27 3.64 1.23
CA THR A 57 -10.65 3.86 0.85
C THR A 57 -10.70 4.32 -0.59
N ASP A 58 -11.78 3.95 -1.30
CA ASP A 58 -11.99 4.30 -2.70
C ASP A 58 -13.48 4.28 -3.02
N GLY A 59 -13.99 5.33 -3.68
CA GLY A 59 -15.42 5.58 -3.81
C GLY A 59 -16.12 4.78 -4.88
N ASP A 60 -15.47 4.48 -5.98
CA ASP A 60 -16.01 3.65 -7.07
C ASP A 60 -15.46 2.24 -7.10
N GLY A 61 -14.39 1.98 -6.33
CA GLY A 61 -13.85 0.64 -6.07
C GLY A 61 -13.10 0.04 -7.23
N ASP A 62 -12.43 0.86 -8.03
CA ASP A 62 -11.69 0.43 -9.21
C ASP A 62 -10.18 0.27 -8.95
N LEU A 63 -9.77 0.22 -7.68
CA LEU A 63 -8.37 -0.02 -7.28
C LEU A 63 -7.83 -1.35 -7.81
N GLY A 64 -6.60 -1.27 -8.35
CA GLY A 64 -5.86 -2.42 -8.85
C GLY A 64 -6.01 -2.64 -10.36
N LEU A 65 -5.13 -3.47 -10.91
CA LEU A 65 -5.06 -3.78 -12.34
C LEU A 65 -5.17 -5.29 -12.58
N ASP A 66 -5.86 -5.68 -13.65
CA ASP A 66 -5.93 -7.08 -14.06
C ASP A 66 -4.67 -7.50 -14.84
N ASP A 67 -4.44 -8.80 -14.93
CA ASP A 67 -3.37 -9.35 -15.76
C ASP A 67 -3.61 -9.07 -17.26
N SER A 68 -4.86 -8.80 -17.66
CA SER A 68 -5.27 -8.42 -19.01
C SER A 68 -5.05 -6.94 -19.35
N ASP A 69 -4.76 -6.09 -18.38
CA ASP A 69 -4.46 -4.67 -18.60
C ASP A 69 -3.05 -4.50 -19.19
N THR A 70 -2.91 -4.88 -20.47
CA THR A 70 -1.63 -4.92 -21.20
C THR A 70 -1.51 -3.84 -22.27
N LEU A 71 -2.56 -3.04 -22.45
CA LEU A 71 -2.60 -1.93 -23.40
C LEU A 71 -2.36 -0.59 -22.70
N PRO A 72 -1.92 0.45 -23.43
CA PRO A 72 -1.81 1.79 -22.86
C PRO A 72 -3.09 2.24 -22.17
N PRO A 73 -2.96 2.89 -20.99
CA PRO A 73 -1.72 3.37 -20.36
C PRO A 73 -1.06 2.37 -19.38
N PHE A 74 -1.54 1.10 -19.30
CA PHE A 74 -1.16 0.11 -18.29
C PHE A 74 -0.22 -0.98 -18.79
N GLY A 75 0.16 -0.95 -20.06
CA GLY A 75 1.06 -1.93 -20.67
C GLY A 75 2.48 -1.85 -20.10
N PHE A 76 3.24 -2.92 -20.28
CA PHE A 76 4.65 -2.95 -19.87
C PHE A 76 5.44 -1.83 -20.59
N HIS A 77 6.17 -1.03 -19.83
CA HIS A 77 6.84 0.23 -20.21
C HIS A 77 5.94 1.46 -20.38
N ASP A 78 4.63 1.36 -20.18
CA ASP A 78 3.77 2.53 -20.14
C ASP A 78 3.88 3.28 -18.81
N ALA A 79 3.44 4.54 -18.81
CA ALA A 79 3.57 5.44 -17.65
C ALA A 79 2.85 4.94 -16.39
N HIS A 80 1.76 4.18 -16.57
CA HIS A 80 0.92 3.68 -15.48
C HIS A 80 0.94 2.15 -15.36
N TYR A 81 2.03 1.50 -15.84
CA TYR A 81 2.23 0.07 -15.63
C TYR A 81 2.20 -0.28 -14.14
N TYR A 82 2.79 0.56 -13.30
CA TYR A 82 2.74 0.44 -11.85
C TYR A 82 1.61 1.30 -11.28
N ASN A 83 0.77 0.70 -10.46
CA ASN A 83 -0.32 1.38 -9.77
C ASN A 83 -0.05 1.64 -8.27
N MET A 84 1.15 1.28 -7.81
CA MET A 84 1.72 1.71 -6.53
C MET A 84 3.09 2.31 -6.79
N VAL A 85 3.22 3.59 -6.52
CA VAL A 85 4.48 4.33 -6.70
C VAL A 85 5.14 4.48 -5.34
N ILE A 86 6.39 4.03 -5.26
CA ILE A 86 7.17 3.98 -4.03
C ILE A 86 8.50 4.68 -4.24
N ASP A 87 8.68 5.80 -3.55
CA ASP A 87 9.91 6.56 -3.56
C ASP A 87 10.77 6.22 -2.36
N TYR A 88 12.04 5.88 -2.61
CA TYR A 88 13.05 5.61 -1.60
C TYR A 88 13.68 6.92 -1.12
N MET A 89 13.63 7.15 0.19
CA MET A 89 14.16 8.34 0.84
C MET A 89 15.29 7.94 1.78
N LYS A 90 16.48 8.50 1.58
CA LYS A 90 17.64 8.28 2.46
C LYS A 90 17.84 9.46 3.39
N CYS A 91 18.19 9.19 4.65
CA CYS A 91 18.58 10.23 5.60
C CYS A 91 20.00 10.71 5.29
N VAL A 92 20.15 11.98 4.91
CA VAL A 92 21.43 12.62 4.64
C VAL A 92 21.51 13.87 5.49
N ASN A 93 22.48 13.94 6.40
CA ASN A 93 22.66 15.07 7.34
C ASN A 93 21.41 15.40 8.18
N GLY A 94 20.60 14.38 8.52
CA GLY A 94 19.39 14.53 9.32
C GLY A 94 18.11 14.82 8.51
N GLU A 95 18.21 15.01 7.19
CA GLU A 95 17.08 15.23 6.30
C GLU A 95 16.85 14.02 5.39
N PHE A 96 15.58 13.68 5.15
CA PHE A 96 15.22 12.62 4.21
C PHE A 96 15.12 13.18 2.79
N VAL A 97 15.97 12.67 1.90
CA VAL A 97 16.04 13.09 0.50
C VAL A 97 15.76 11.90 -0.42
N LYS A 98 14.98 12.13 -1.47
CA LYS A 98 14.73 11.11 -2.50
C LYS A 98 16.04 10.75 -3.17
N THR A 99 16.40 9.48 -3.08
CA THR A 99 17.67 8.97 -3.56
C THR A 99 17.43 7.75 -4.45
N PRO A 100 17.97 7.72 -5.69
CA PRO A 100 17.86 6.53 -6.51
C PRO A 100 18.69 5.40 -5.89
N LEU A 101 18.07 4.23 -5.74
CA LEU A 101 18.80 3.02 -5.41
C LEU A 101 19.39 2.43 -6.70
N LEU A 102 20.68 2.14 -6.69
CA LEU A 102 21.41 1.65 -7.85
C LEU A 102 21.77 0.18 -7.67
N SER A 103 21.63 -0.60 -8.73
CA SER A 103 22.09 -1.99 -8.84
C SER A 103 23.07 -2.16 -9.97
N TRP A 104 24.17 -2.86 -9.74
CA TRP A 104 25.15 -3.15 -10.79
C TRP A 104 24.59 -4.16 -11.77
N ASN A 105 24.58 -3.79 -13.07
CA ASN A 105 24.20 -4.66 -14.17
C ASN A 105 25.46 -5.18 -14.87
N PRO A 106 25.81 -6.46 -14.73
CA PRO A 106 27.03 -7.02 -15.32
C PRO A 106 26.94 -7.14 -16.86
N GLN A 107 25.73 -7.17 -17.45
CA GLN A 107 25.53 -7.27 -18.90
C GLN A 107 25.86 -5.95 -19.59
N THR A 108 25.43 -4.84 -18.99
CA THR A 108 25.67 -3.48 -19.54
C THR A 108 26.92 -2.83 -18.96
N GLN A 109 27.53 -3.45 -17.96
CA GLN A 109 28.66 -2.90 -17.19
C GLN A 109 28.38 -1.48 -16.66
N SER A 110 27.14 -1.25 -16.22
CA SER A 110 26.67 0.02 -15.68
C SER A 110 25.71 -0.17 -14.50
N TYR A 111 25.38 0.92 -13.83
CA TYR A 111 24.38 0.89 -12.77
C TYR A 111 22.99 1.22 -13.34
N ASP A 112 22.03 0.34 -13.06
CA ASP A 112 20.62 0.58 -13.33
C ASP A 112 19.93 1.12 -12.07
N THR A 113 18.93 1.98 -12.25
CA THR A 113 18.09 2.44 -11.15
C THR A 113 17.07 1.36 -10.78
N VAL A 114 17.08 0.97 -9.51
CA VAL A 114 16.08 0.05 -8.97
C VAL A 114 14.81 0.84 -8.67
N THR A 115 13.67 0.33 -9.13
CA THR A 115 12.36 0.85 -8.75
C THR A 115 11.75 -0.02 -7.67
N PHE A 116 11.11 0.62 -6.69
CA PHE A 116 10.26 -0.04 -5.70
C PHE A 116 8.79 -0.04 -6.12
N ASN A 117 8.47 0.62 -7.24
CA ASN A 117 7.11 0.68 -7.75
C ASN A 117 6.55 -0.73 -7.94
N ALA A 118 5.28 -0.89 -7.64
CA ALA A 118 4.60 -2.17 -7.68
C ALA A 118 3.32 -2.10 -8.52
N ARG A 119 2.94 -3.26 -9.02
CA ARG A 119 1.65 -3.48 -9.67
C ARG A 119 0.85 -4.44 -8.78
N PHE A 120 -0.20 -3.95 -8.13
CA PHE A 120 -1.12 -4.79 -7.36
C PHE A 120 -2.37 -5.09 -8.16
N ARG A 121 -2.94 -6.27 -7.89
CA ARG A 121 -4.12 -6.77 -8.59
C ARG A 121 -5.39 -6.07 -8.12
N ARG A 122 -6.43 -6.14 -8.96
CA ARG A 122 -7.76 -5.66 -8.60
C ARG A 122 -8.20 -6.20 -7.25
N LEU A 123 -8.75 -5.29 -6.46
CA LEU A 123 -9.29 -5.62 -5.13
C LEU A 123 -10.75 -6.09 -5.21
N ARG A 124 -11.37 -6.00 -6.39
CA ARG A 124 -12.73 -6.47 -6.69
C ARG A 124 -12.78 -7.10 -8.09
N ASP A 125 -13.61 -8.14 -8.22
CA ASP A 125 -13.80 -8.88 -9.48
C ASP A 125 -14.97 -8.35 -10.32
N THR A 126 -15.50 -7.16 -10.06
CA THR A 126 -16.66 -6.58 -10.74
C THR A 126 -16.40 -5.14 -11.12
N ASP A 127 -16.93 -4.74 -12.29
CA ASP A 127 -16.85 -3.36 -12.81
C ASP A 127 -17.97 -2.46 -12.28
N GLU A 128 -18.92 -2.99 -11.49
CA GLU A 128 -19.96 -2.15 -10.90
C GLU A 128 -19.35 -1.18 -9.87
N PRO A 129 -19.52 0.13 -10.03
CA PRO A 129 -19.01 1.11 -9.09
C PRO A 129 -19.57 0.86 -7.68
N LYS A 130 -18.68 0.69 -6.74
CA LYS A 130 -19.06 0.50 -5.34
C LYS A 130 -17.88 0.83 -4.43
N ALA A 131 -18.11 1.71 -3.48
CA ALA A 131 -17.11 2.10 -2.51
C ALA A 131 -16.50 0.89 -1.80
N ILE A 132 -15.17 0.91 -1.68
CA ILE A 132 -14.37 -0.09 -0.97
C ILE A 132 -13.49 0.56 0.09
N SER A 133 -13.15 -0.24 1.08
CA SER A 133 -12.14 0.08 2.08
C SER A 133 -11.51 -1.20 2.61
N GLY A 134 -10.27 -1.11 3.03
CA GLY A 134 -9.56 -2.27 3.55
C GLY A 134 -8.17 -1.91 4.03
N LYS A 135 -7.36 -2.96 4.21
CA LYS A 135 -5.95 -2.87 4.58
C LYS A 135 -5.11 -3.59 3.55
N MET A 136 -3.92 -3.07 3.32
CA MET A 136 -2.92 -3.67 2.45
C MET A 136 -1.62 -3.80 3.22
N ASP A 137 -1.05 -5.01 3.14
CA ASP A 137 0.28 -5.32 3.60
C ASP A 137 1.18 -5.55 2.39
N TYR A 138 2.21 -4.73 2.25
CA TYR A 138 3.13 -4.80 1.13
C TYR A 138 4.53 -5.13 1.61
N GLN A 139 5.07 -6.27 1.14
CA GLN A 139 6.43 -6.68 1.44
C GLN A 139 7.42 -5.89 0.59
N ILE A 140 8.41 -5.29 1.23
CA ILE A 140 9.40 -4.41 0.60
C ILE A 140 10.81 -4.75 1.07
N THR A 141 11.77 -4.72 0.14
CA THR A 141 13.18 -4.86 0.48
C THR A 141 13.69 -3.57 1.11
N VAL A 142 14.32 -3.67 2.26
CA VAL A 142 14.88 -2.51 2.99
C VAL A 142 16.42 -2.55 3.04
N GLN A 143 17.00 -3.72 2.83
CA GLN A 143 18.47 -3.87 2.83
C GLN A 143 19.07 -3.26 1.57
N ASN A 144 20.04 -2.37 1.76
CA ASN A 144 20.88 -1.85 0.69
C ASN A 144 22.29 -2.44 0.82
N PRO A 145 22.70 -3.37 -0.06
CA PRO A 145 24.03 -3.99 0.01
C PRO A 145 25.18 -2.99 -0.14
N LEU A 146 24.93 -1.84 -0.81
CA LEU A 146 25.93 -0.79 -1.02
C LEU A 146 26.03 0.19 0.15
N SER A 147 25.05 0.18 1.07
CA SER A 147 24.98 1.08 2.22
C SER A 147 24.18 0.42 3.35
N PRO A 148 24.78 -0.57 4.06
CA PRO A 148 24.03 -1.42 4.99
C PRO A 148 23.53 -0.70 6.25
N ASP A 149 24.08 0.46 6.58
CA ASP A 149 23.83 1.18 7.84
C ASP A 149 23.05 2.48 7.62
N ASP A 150 22.12 2.48 6.67
CA ASP A 150 21.31 3.64 6.36
C ASP A 150 20.07 3.75 7.26
N THR A 151 19.59 4.99 7.40
CA THR A 151 18.24 5.28 7.87
C THR A 151 17.43 5.76 6.68
N ILE A 152 16.31 5.11 6.43
CA ILE A 152 15.49 5.35 5.23
C ILE A 152 14.03 5.59 5.59
N LYS A 153 13.27 6.08 4.62
CA LYS A 153 11.80 6.09 4.59
C LYS A 153 11.33 5.70 3.20
N PHE A 154 10.09 5.28 3.11
CA PHE A 154 9.37 5.17 1.85
C PHE A 154 8.23 6.19 1.82
N GLU A 155 8.09 6.88 0.69
CA GLU A 155 6.87 7.60 0.32
C GLU A 155 6.07 6.73 -0.61
N ILE A 156 4.77 6.57 -0.33
CA ILE A 156 3.90 5.68 -1.08
C ILE A 156 2.65 6.42 -1.49
N ARG A 157 2.23 6.23 -2.74
CA ARG A 157 0.93 6.59 -3.28
C ARG A 157 0.43 5.50 -4.19
N ILE A 158 -0.88 5.41 -4.35
CA ILE A 158 -1.52 4.45 -5.25
C ILE A 158 -2.36 5.19 -6.29
N LEU A 159 -2.58 4.52 -7.42
CA LEU A 159 -3.43 4.98 -8.50
C LEU A 159 -4.56 3.97 -8.71
N ASP A 160 -5.76 4.48 -8.99
CA ASP A 160 -6.89 3.69 -9.47
C ASP A 160 -6.83 3.48 -10.99
N ARG A 161 -7.84 2.79 -11.54
CA ARG A 161 -7.95 2.54 -12.99
C ARG A 161 -8.34 3.79 -13.78
N ALA A 162 -9.02 4.75 -13.15
CA ALA A 162 -9.34 6.05 -13.73
C ALA A 162 -8.16 7.03 -13.68
N LEU A 163 -7.02 6.61 -13.09
CA LEU A 163 -5.78 7.38 -12.92
C LEU A 163 -5.88 8.51 -11.89
N HIS A 164 -6.83 8.41 -10.95
CA HIS A 164 -6.79 9.29 -9.79
C HIS A 164 -5.66 8.84 -8.86
N GLU A 165 -4.89 9.80 -8.37
CA GLU A 165 -3.83 9.53 -7.39
C GLU A 165 -4.35 9.70 -5.97
N SER A 166 -3.93 8.82 -5.07
CA SER A 166 -4.14 8.98 -3.64
C SER A 166 -3.29 10.11 -3.06
N ASN A 167 -3.56 10.45 -1.80
CA ASN A 167 -2.57 11.17 -1.00
C ASN A 167 -1.28 10.34 -0.86
N VAL A 168 -0.17 11.03 -0.58
CA VAL A 168 1.11 10.41 -0.23
C VAL A 168 1.12 10.09 1.26
N ILE A 169 1.58 8.88 1.62
CA ILE A 169 1.94 8.50 2.98
C ILE A 169 3.44 8.30 3.08
N GLN A 170 4.01 8.49 4.27
CA GLN A 170 5.40 8.20 4.59
C GLN A 170 5.46 7.15 5.67
N THR A 171 6.44 6.25 5.56
CA THR A 171 6.79 5.36 6.67
C THR A 171 7.47 6.14 7.80
N GLU A 172 7.54 5.54 8.98
CA GLU A 172 8.50 5.94 10.00
C GLU A 172 9.95 5.76 9.50
N ALA A 173 10.91 6.25 10.26
CA ALA A 173 12.32 6.01 9.97
C ALA A 173 12.65 4.50 10.14
N ILE A 174 13.14 3.89 9.09
CA ILE A 174 13.49 2.47 9.01
C ILE A 174 15.01 2.37 9.00
N TYR A 175 15.56 1.53 9.86
CA TYR A 175 17.00 1.24 9.87
C TYR A 175 17.27 0.02 8.99
N THR A 176 18.12 0.17 7.99
CA THR A 176 18.47 -0.94 7.07
C THR A 176 19.25 -2.04 7.75
N ASN A 177 19.84 -1.74 8.92
CA ASN A 177 20.47 -2.72 9.82
C ASN A 177 19.81 -2.67 11.21
N PRO A 178 18.75 -3.45 11.46
CA PRO A 178 18.02 -3.41 12.72
C PRO A 178 18.83 -3.92 13.93
N ILE A 179 19.97 -4.59 13.71
CA ILE A 179 20.84 -5.08 14.78
C ILE A 179 21.46 -3.89 15.54
N LEU A 180 21.79 -2.80 14.84
CA LEU A 180 22.32 -1.59 15.45
C LEU A 180 21.29 -0.86 16.32
N ARG A 181 19.99 -1.03 16.06
CA ARG A 181 18.90 -0.41 16.84
C ARG A 181 18.87 -0.87 18.31
N LYS A 182 19.38 -2.06 18.63
CA LYS A 182 19.41 -2.59 20.01
C LYS A 182 20.50 -1.98 20.89
N GLN A 183 21.36 -1.12 20.32
CA GLN A 183 22.50 -0.52 21.03
C GLN A 183 22.30 0.96 21.36
N ILE A 184 21.17 1.55 21.03
CA ILE A 184 20.73 2.90 21.36
C ILE A 184 19.52 2.81 22.29
#